data_ace478945ec80e452db54f1ba31a0e32
#
_entry.id   ace478945ec80e452db54f1ba31a0e32
#
_cell.length_a   1.000
_cell.length_b   1.000
_cell.length_c   1.000
_cell.angle_alpha   90.00
_cell.angle_beta   90.00
_cell.angle_gamma   90.00
#
_symmetry.space_group_name_H-M   'P 1'
#
loop_
_entity.id
_entity.type
_entity.pdbx_description
1 polymer ?
#
loop_
_entity_poly.entity_id
_entity_poly.type
_entity_poly.pdbx_seq_one_letter_code
_entity_poly.pdbx_strand_id
1 'polypeptide(L)'
;IYEEYFARAVITKEDREKTAQYRANAGRNAMAEQAVSFEDYVKKLEICLIPVDPKEHLDRLTQLLNKTNQFNLTTRRYTREQMQQIVEDAGKRVFLYQVTDAFGDNGIVAAAIVDTAGELPEITDLVMSCRVMGRNIENAVIDRIEEQMQEEGYTGLRGRYIPTAKNKPVEALYEKLGYHRTESTQEGGNCYEITLAERPERAYWLKETLYD
;
A
#
# COMPACT_ATOMS: atom_id res chain seq x y z
N ILE A 1 -54.00 9.02 2.25
CA ILE A 1 -53.38 7.67 2.25
C ILE A 1 -52.12 7.62 1.36
N TYR A 2 -51.70 8.75 0.73
CA TYR A 2 -50.51 8.79 -0.14
C TYR A 2 -49.27 9.45 0.47
N GLU A 3 -49.34 9.99 1.69
CA GLU A 3 -48.22 10.72 2.31
C GLU A 3 -47.29 9.87 3.21
N GLU A 4 -47.59 8.61 3.48
CA GLU A 4 -46.82 7.78 4.42
C GLU A 4 -45.73 6.91 3.77
N TYR A 5 -45.60 6.90 2.43
CA TYR A 5 -44.65 6.02 1.74
C TYR A 5 -43.33 6.69 1.27
N PHE A 6 -43.18 7.99 1.45
CA PHE A 6 -41.91 8.68 1.24
C PHE A 6 -41.28 9.02 2.59
N ALA A 7 -40.93 7.99 3.38
CA ALA A 7 -39.90 8.15 4.39
C ALA A 7 -38.66 8.69 3.65
N ARG A 8 -38.35 9.98 3.86
CA ARG A 8 -37.08 10.55 3.35
C ARG A 8 -35.97 9.65 3.83
N ALA A 9 -35.36 8.89 2.92
CA ALA A 9 -34.19 8.10 3.20
C ALA A 9 -33.17 9.08 3.80
N VAL A 10 -32.87 8.93 5.09
CA VAL A 10 -31.85 9.73 5.76
C VAL A 10 -30.54 9.29 5.14
N ILE A 11 -30.01 10.11 4.22
CA ILE A 11 -28.73 9.87 3.59
C ILE A 11 -27.69 9.88 4.71
N THR A 12 -27.16 8.71 5.05
CA THR A 12 -26.16 8.55 6.10
C THR A 12 -24.82 9.13 5.65
N LYS A 13 -23.92 9.39 6.59
CA LYS A 13 -22.54 9.77 6.28
C LYS A 13 -21.89 8.74 5.36
N GLU A 14 -22.14 7.46 5.61
CA GLU A 14 -21.65 6.33 4.82
C GLU A 14 -22.18 6.35 3.36
N ASP A 15 -23.44 6.72 3.15
CA ASP A 15 -24.02 6.83 1.80
C ASP A 15 -23.39 7.98 1.01
N ARG A 16 -23.08 9.08 1.68
CA ARG A 16 -22.39 10.23 1.06
C ARG A 16 -20.96 9.85 0.69
N GLU A 17 -20.25 9.17 1.56
CA GLU A 17 -18.88 8.70 1.31
C GLU A 17 -18.84 7.69 0.15
N LYS A 18 -19.76 6.73 0.10
CA LYS A 18 -19.90 5.81 -1.03
C LYS A 18 -20.19 6.55 -2.34
N THR A 19 -21.11 7.51 -2.31
CA THR A 19 -21.48 8.30 -3.51
C THR A 19 -20.28 9.12 -4.00
N ALA A 20 -19.54 9.76 -3.10
CA ALA A 20 -18.32 10.50 -3.44
C ALA A 20 -17.27 9.57 -4.07
N GLN A 21 -17.10 8.38 -3.52
CA GLN A 21 -16.16 7.37 -4.03
C GLN A 21 -16.55 6.88 -5.44
N TYR A 22 -17.84 6.67 -5.70
CA TYR A 22 -18.33 6.32 -7.04
C TYR A 22 -18.06 7.44 -8.07
N ARG A 23 -18.31 8.69 -7.71
CA ARG A 23 -18.04 9.85 -8.58
C ARG A 23 -16.54 9.99 -8.85
N ALA A 24 -15.71 9.86 -7.85
CA ALA A 24 -14.26 9.91 -7.98
C ALA A 24 -13.75 8.79 -8.92
N ASN A 25 -14.27 7.57 -8.78
CA ASN A 25 -13.91 6.46 -9.66
C ASN A 25 -14.37 6.69 -11.11
N ALA A 26 -15.58 7.21 -11.32
CA ALA A 26 -16.05 7.57 -12.66
C ALA A 26 -15.15 8.64 -13.30
N GLY A 27 -14.72 9.65 -12.53
CA GLY A 27 -13.79 10.68 -13.00
C GLY A 27 -12.42 10.10 -13.38
N ARG A 28 -11.89 9.19 -12.58
CA ARG A 28 -10.61 8.50 -12.88
C ARG A 28 -10.71 7.67 -14.16
N ASN A 29 -11.80 6.94 -14.35
CA ASN A 29 -12.02 6.13 -15.54
C ASN A 29 -12.10 7.02 -16.81
N ALA A 30 -12.86 8.11 -16.75
CA ALA A 30 -12.96 9.06 -17.86
C ALA A 30 -11.60 9.70 -18.18
N MET A 31 -10.80 10.04 -17.16
CA MET A 31 -9.43 10.53 -17.35
C MET A 31 -8.52 9.48 -17.99
N ALA A 32 -8.63 8.22 -17.58
CA ALA A 32 -7.86 7.12 -18.14
C ALA A 32 -8.18 6.89 -19.62
N GLU A 33 -9.46 6.98 -20.00
CA GLU A 33 -9.92 6.85 -21.40
C GLU A 33 -9.42 8.00 -22.30
N GLN A 34 -9.21 9.19 -21.73
CA GLN A 34 -8.73 10.38 -22.45
C GLN A 34 -7.21 10.53 -22.45
N ALA A 35 -6.50 9.74 -21.67
CA ALA A 35 -5.06 9.83 -21.57
C ALA A 35 -4.38 9.23 -22.80
N VAL A 36 -3.30 9.87 -23.25
CA VAL A 36 -2.52 9.44 -24.40
C VAL A 36 -1.62 8.24 -24.07
N SER A 37 -1.24 8.13 -22.79
CA SER A 37 -0.41 7.04 -22.25
C SER A 37 -0.72 6.80 -20.79
N PHE A 38 -0.24 5.67 -20.25
CA PHE A 38 -0.30 5.38 -18.81
C PHE A 38 0.39 6.46 -17.97
N GLU A 39 1.56 6.91 -18.42
CA GLU A 39 2.30 7.99 -17.76
C GLU A 39 1.50 9.30 -17.72
N ASP A 40 0.90 9.70 -18.86
CA ASP A 40 0.04 10.89 -18.92
C ASP A 40 -1.15 10.78 -17.96
N TYR A 41 -1.76 9.61 -17.90
CA TYR A 41 -2.84 9.34 -16.95
C TYR A 41 -2.40 9.53 -15.49
N VAL A 42 -1.30 8.87 -15.09
CA VAL A 42 -0.86 8.90 -13.69
C VAL A 42 -0.37 10.29 -13.30
N LYS A 43 0.32 11.02 -14.18
CA LYS A 43 0.71 12.42 -13.95
C LYS A 43 -0.50 13.33 -13.73
N LYS A 44 -1.55 13.19 -14.54
CA LYS A 44 -2.79 13.96 -14.40
C LYS A 44 -3.56 13.66 -13.12
N LEU A 45 -3.36 12.49 -12.53
CA LEU A 45 -3.95 12.15 -11.24
C LEU A 45 -3.39 12.98 -10.09
N GLU A 46 -2.21 13.59 -10.23
CA GLU A 46 -1.58 14.38 -9.16
C GLU A 46 -1.54 13.64 -7.81
N ILE A 47 -1.06 12.40 -7.83
CA ILE A 47 -1.06 11.53 -6.67
C ILE A 47 -0.13 12.07 -5.59
N CYS A 48 -0.64 12.22 -4.36
CA CYS A 48 0.16 12.47 -3.17
C CYS A 48 0.20 11.22 -2.31
N LEU A 49 1.41 10.78 -1.95
CA LEU A 49 1.66 9.68 -1.01
C LEU A 49 2.09 10.28 0.32
N ILE A 50 1.22 10.21 1.32
CA ILE A 50 1.35 10.91 2.60
C ILE A 50 1.64 9.87 3.69
N PRO A 51 2.83 9.90 4.33
CA PRO A 51 3.09 9.05 5.49
C PRO A 51 2.22 9.50 6.67
N VAL A 52 1.71 8.54 7.43
CA VAL A 52 0.90 8.78 8.63
C VAL A 52 1.41 7.94 9.79
N ASP A 53 1.27 8.44 11.03
CA ASP A 53 1.73 7.73 12.21
C ASP A 53 0.91 6.44 12.44
N PRO A 54 1.55 5.25 12.41
CA PRO A 54 0.87 3.99 12.67
C PRO A 54 0.24 3.91 14.06
N LYS A 55 0.78 4.63 15.07
CA LYS A 55 0.25 4.66 16.45
C LYS A 55 -1.11 5.35 16.51
N GLU A 56 -1.27 6.44 15.77
CA GLU A 56 -2.54 7.18 15.70
C GLU A 56 -3.60 6.45 14.87
N HIS A 57 -3.17 5.54 13.99
CA HIS A 57 -4.04 4.86 13.04
C HIS A 57 -4.06 3.33 13.20
N LEU A 58 -3.83 2.82 14.42
CA LEU A 58 -3.66 1.40 14.71
C LEU A 58 -4.85 0.53 14.22
N ASP A 59 -6.09 1.00 14.45
CA ASP A 59 -7.29 0.27 14.03
C ASP A 59 -7.37 0.16 12.50
N ARG A 60 -7.00 1.25 11.81
CA ARG A 60 -6.99 1.25 10.35
C ARG A 60 -5.88 0.39 9.77
N LEU A 61 -4.69 0.42 10.35
CA LEU A 61 -3.57 -0.45 10.00
C LEU A 61 -3.96 -1.93 10.14
N THR A 62 -4.50 -2.31 11.32
CA THR A 62 -4.97 -3.66 11.59
C THR A 62 -6.05 -4.09 10.58
N GLN A 63 -7.01 -3.21 10.30
CA GLN A 63 -8.06 -3.48 9.32
C GLN A 63 -7.50 -3.68 7.91
N LEU A 64 -6.53 -2.87 7.49
CA LEU A 64 -5.94 -2.93 6.17
C LEU A 64 -5.24 -4.29 5.95
N LEU A 65 -4.39 -4.73 6.88
CA LEU A 65 -3.73 -6.03 6.86
C LEU A 65 -4.73 -7.19 6.86
N ASN A 66 -5.81 -7.09 7.65
CA ASN A 66 -6.77 -8.17 7.80
C ASN A 66 -7.79 -8.27 6.67
N LYS A 67 -8.12 -7.18 5.98
CA LYS A 67 -9.14 -7.18 4.92
C LYS A 67 -8.57 -7.21 3.50
N THR A 68 -7.27 -6.94 3.33
CA THR A 68 -6.62 -6.98 2.02
C THR A 68 -6.20 -8.40 1.67
N ASN A 69 -6.54 -8.84 0.47
CA ASN A 69 -6.22 -10.17 -0.03
C ASN A 69 -5.43 -10.15 -1.34
N GLN A 70 -5.83 -9.33 -2.33
CA GLN A 70 -5.22 -9.33 -3.66
C GLN A 70 -3.81 -8.73 -3.65
N PHE A 71 -3.65 -7.56 -3.07
CA PHE A 71 -2.34 -6.97 -2.87
C PHE A 71 -1.93 -7.15 -1.41
N ASN A 72 -1.58 -8.38 -1.07
CA ASN A 72 -1.06 -8.76 0.24
C ASN A 72 -0.04 -9.88 0.07
N LEU A 73 1.23 -9.56 0.29
CA LEU A 73 2.33 -10.46 -0.06
C LEU A 73 2.46 -11.66 0.86
N THR A 74 1.99 -11.57 2.10
CA THR A 74 2.14 -12.68 3.06
C THR A 74 0.82 -13.18 3.64
N THR A 75 -0.25 -12.39 3.50
CA THR A 75 -1.61 -12.70 3.97
C THR A 75 -1.71 -13.00 5.48
N ARG A 76 -0.73 -12.56 6.27
CA ARG A 76 -0.76 -12.66 7.72
C ARG A 76 -1.94 -11.88 8.29
N ARG A 77 -2.44 -12.29 9.46
CA ARG A 77 -3.55 -11.65 10.15
C ARG A 77 -3.15 -11.37 11.58
N TYR A 78 -3.57 -10.22 12.07
CA TYR A 78 -3.16 -9.71 13.37
C TYR A 78 -4.37 -9.29 14.19
N THR A 79 -4.34 -9.55 15.50
CA THR A 79 -5.23 -8.84 16.42
C THR A 79 -4.75 -7.41 16.61
N ARG A 80 -5.61 -6.57 17.19
CA ARG A 80 -5.24 -5.19 17.53
C ARG A 80 -4.07 -5.13 18.50
N GLU A 81 -4.06 -6.03 19.50
CA GLU A 81 -3.01 -6.14 20.51
C GLU A 81 -1.67 -6.56 19.91
N GLN A 82 -1.68 -7.52 18.99
CA GLN A 82 -0.47 -7.91 18.25
C GLN A 82 0.06 -6.75 17.40
N MET A 83 -0.82 -6.01 16.74
CA MET A 83 -0.41 -4.85 15.94
C MET A 83 0.16 -3.74 16.80
N GLN A 84 -0.41 -3.49 17.98
CA GLN A 84 0.14 -2.53 18.93
C GLN A 84 1.56 -2.93 19.35
N GLN A 85 1.81 -4.20 19.68
CA GLN A 85 3.14 -4.70 20.00
C GLN A 85 4.13 -4.50 18.84
N ILE A 86 3.70 -4.76 17.60
CA ILE A 86 4.52 -4.55 16.41
C ILE A 86 4.91 -3.07 16.23
N VAL A 87 3.96 -2.16 16.43
CA VAL A 87 4.19 -0.71 16.27
C VAL A 87 5.08 -0.14 17.39
N GLU A 88 5.07 -0.78 18.57
CA GLU A 88 5.91 -0.39 19.72
C GLU A 88 7.29 -1.07 19.72
N ASP A 89 7.50 -2.08 18.89
CA ASP A 89 8.75 -2.86 18.83
C ASP A 89 9.85 -2.05 18.11
N ALA A 90 10.93 -1.77 18.82
CA ALA A 90 12.10 -1.06 18.28
C ALA A 90 12.83 -1.82 17.15
N GLY A 91 12.69 -3.15 17.09
CA GLY A 91 13.21 -4.00 16.01
C GLY A 91 12.32 -4.04 14.77
N LYS A 92 11.28 -3.20 14.71
CA LYS A 92 10.38 -3.14 13.55
C LYS A 92 10.22 -1.72 13.04
N ARG A 93 10.00 -1.61 11.73
CA ARG A 93 9.62 -0.36 11.08
C ARG A 93 8.26 -0.56 10.42
N VAL A 94 7.30 0.28 10.78
CA VAL A 94 5.94 0.21 10.24
C VAL A 94 5.69 1.43 9.37
N PHE A 95 5.47 1.19 8.10
CA PHE A 95 5.14 2.20 7.10
C PHE A 95 3.65 2.21 6.88
N LEU A 96 3.04 3.37 6.91
CA LEU A 96 1.61 3.54 6.70
C LEU A 96 1.38 4.78 5.86
N TYR A 97 0.60 4.63 4.77
CA TYR A 97 0.41 5.72 3.82
C TYR A 97 -1.06 5.97 3.52
N GLN A 98 -1.41 7.24 3.56
CA GLN A 98 -2.61 7.79 2.95
C GLN A 98 -2.30 8.22 1.52
N VAL A 99 -3.26 8.08 0.63
CA VAL A 99 -3.16 8.54 -0.76
C VAL A 99 -4.28 9.50 -1.07
N THR A 100 -3.94 10.65 -1.61
CA THR A 100 -4.89 11.58 -2.23
C THR A 100 -4.58 11.73 -3.72
N ASP A 101 -5.54 12.11 -4.52
CA ASP A 101 -5.36 12.43 -5.94
C ASP A 101 -6.30 13.57 -6.37
N ALA A 102 -6.27 13.97 -7.63
CA ALA A 102 -7.10 15.05 -8.18
C ALA A 102 -8.62 14.85 -7.96
N PHE A 103 -9.06 13.64 -7.66
CA PHE A 103 -10.46 13.30 -7.42
C PHE A 103 -10.80 13.15 -5.92
N GLY A 104 -9.84 13.35 -5.03
CA GLY A 104 -10.04 13.37 -3.59
C GLY A 104 -9.20 12.36 -2.80
N ASP A 105 -9.60 12.18 -1.55
CA ASP A 105 -8.93 11.32 -0.58
C ASP A 105 -9.32 9.84 -0.76
N ASN A 106 -8.31 8.98 -0.96
CA ASN A 106 -8.48 7.53 -0.98
C ASN A 106 -8.35 6.91 0.43
N GLY A 107 -7.99 7.71 1.43
CA GLY A 107 -7.72 7.30 2.80
C GLY A 107 -6.39 6.54 2.94
N ILE A 108 -6.21 5.90 4.09
CA ILE A 108 -5.04 5.06 4.36
C ILE A 108 -5.18 3.75 3.58
N VAL A 109 -4.26 3.52 2.64
CA VAL A 109 -4.40 2.49 1.61
C VAL A 109 -3.20 1.59 1.41
N ALA A 110 -2.03 1.94 1.93
CA ALA A 110 -0.83 1.11 1.86
C ALA A 110 -0.17 0.98 3.23
N ALA A 111 0.36 -0.20 3.53
CA ALA A 111 1.13 -0.46 4.73
C ALA A 111 2.22 -1.50 4.47
N ALA A 112 3.36 -1.34 5.15
CA ALA A 112 4.39 -2.36 5.20
C ALA A 112 4.94 -2.49 6.63
N ILE A 113 5.42 -3.69 6.94
CA ILE A 113 6.14 -3.99 8.19
C ILE A 113 7.49 -4.55 7.78
N VAL A 114 8.56 -3.94 8.29
CA VAL A 114 9.94 -4.40 8.10
C VAL A 114 10.49 -4.86 9.44
N ASP A 115 10.95 -6.08 9.50
CA ASP A 115 11.67 -6.65 10.65
C ASP A 115 13.15 -6.39 10.49
N THR A 116 13.76 -5.71 11.45
CA THR A 116 15.19 -5.34 11.42
C THR A 116 16.03 -6.16 12.41
N ALA A 117 15.44 -7.18 13.05
CA ALA A 117 16.14 -7.99 14.04
C ALA A 117 17.16 -8.98 13.43
N GLY A 118 17.08 -9.26 12.11
CA GLY A 118 18.00 -10.15 11.40
C GLY A 118 19.25 -9.46 10.88
N GLU A 119 20.11 -10.22 10.22
CA GLU A 119 21.30 -9.70 9.54
C GLU A 119 20.96 -8.73 8.42
N LEU A 120 19.90 -9.03 7.67
CA LEU A 120 19.25 -8.12 6.71
C LEU A 120 17.84 -7.81 7.16
N PRO A 121 17.38 -6.56 7.04
CA PRO A 121 15.99 -6.23 7.26
C PRO A 121 15.09 -6.98 6.27
N GLU A 122 13.91 -7.37 6.71
CA GLU A 122 12.94 -8.12 5.92
C GLU A 122 11.57 -7.45 5.90
N ILE A 123 11.02 -7.19 4.71
CA ILE A 123 9.63 -6.80 4.53
C ILE A 123 8.78 -8.04 4.81
N THR A 124 8.25 -8.13 6.02
CA THR A 124 7.42 -9.25 6.48
C THR A 124 5.97 -9.12 6.05
N ASP A 125 5.52 -7.90 5.82
CA ASP A 125 4.18 -7.59 5.33
C ASP A 125 4.23 -6.40 4.39
N LEU A 126 3.52 -6.52 3.26
CA LEU A 126 3.26 -5.43 2.34
C LEU A 126 1.85 -5.58 1.79
N VAL A 127 1.02 -4.59 2.05
CA VAL A 127 -0.38 -4.58 1.62
C VAL A 127 -0.74 -3.26 0.97
N MET A 128 -1.60 -3.32 -0.05
CA MET A 128 -2.18 -2.14 -0.67
C MET A 128 -3.64 -2.38 -1.05
N SER A 129 -4.49 -1.41 -0.75
CA SER A 129 -5.90 -1.45 -1.13
C SER A 129 -6.08 -1.51 -2.64
N CYS A 130 -7.01 -2.35 -3.11
CA CYS A 130 -7.33 -2.45 -4.53
C CYS A 130 -7.81 -1.12 -5.14
N ARG A 131 -8.26 -0.15 -4.34
CA ARG A 131 -8.68 1.18 -4.79
C ARG A 131 -7.58 1.98 -5.48
N VAL A 132 -6.34 1.71 -5.17
CA VAL A 132 -5.17 2.45 -5.68
C VAL A 132 -4.23 1.60 -6.52
N MET A 133 -4.56 0.34 -6.75
CA MET A 133 -3.78 -0.54 -7.63
C MET A 133 -3.72 -0.03 -9.07
N GLY A 134 -2.65 -0.38 -9.77
CA GLY A 134 -2.46 -0.03 -11.19
C GLY A 134 -2.09 1.44 -11.42
N ARG A 135 -1.41 2.09 -10.45
CA ARG A 135 -0.94 3.48 -10.54
C ARG A 135 0.53 3.61 -10.18
N ASN A 136 1.27 2.50 -10.07
CA ASN A 136 2.67 2.42 -9.66
C ASN A 136 2.96 3.01 -8.26
N ILE A 137 1.94 3.10 -7.40
CA ILE A 137 2.10 3.56 -6.01
C ILE A 137 2.98 2.56 -5.23
N GLU A 138 2.89 1.27 -5.55
CA GLU A 138 3.75 0.23 -4.99
C GLU A 138 5.24 0.51 -5.20
N ASN A 139 5.62 1.07 -6.34
CA ASN A 139 7.00 1.44 -6.64
C ASN A 139 7.47 2.52 -5.65
N ALA A 140 6.67 3.57 -5.47
CA ALA A 140 6.98 4.66 -4.54
C ALA A 140 7.04 4.19 -3.08
N VAL A 141 6.13 3.30 -2.67
CA VAL A 141 6.14 2.74 -1.30
C VAL A 141 7.42 1.94 -1.05
N ILE A 142 7.83 1.10 -2.01
CA ILE A 142 9.05 0.31 -1.88
C ILE A 142 10.29 1.22 -1.90
N ASP A 143 10.34 2.23 -2.76
CA ASP A 143 11.46 3.17 -2.80
C ASP A 143 11.63 3.88 -1.46
N ARG A 144 10.54 4.31 -0.80
CA ARG A 144 10.60 4.94 0.53
C ARG A 144 11.09 3.97 1.62
N ILE A 145 10.71 2.70 1.55
CA ILE A 145 11.22 1.67 2.47
C ILE A 145 12.72 1.47 2.26
N GLU A 146 13.15 1.33 1.02
CA GLU A 146 14.56 1.12 0.66
C GLU A 146 15.43 2.32 1.04
N GLU A 147 14.94 3.54 0.82
CA GLU A 147 15.60 4.78 1.23
C GLU A 147 15.83 4.80 2.74
N GLN A 148 14.79 4.54 3.52
CA GLN A 148 14.91 4.52 4.97
C GLN A 148 15.87 3.42 5.47
N MET A 149 15.81 2.22 4.90
CA MET A 149 16.73 1.15 5.26
C MET A 149 18.17 1.52 4.92
N GLN A 150 18.42 2.17 3.80
CA GLN A 150 19.74 2.65 3.40
C GLN A 150 20.24 3.78 4.33
N GLU A 151 19.37 4.71 4.74
CA GLU A 151 19.67 5.77 5.71
C GLU A 151 20.01 5.19 7.10
N GLU A 152 19.37 4.08 7.48
CA GLU A 152 19.68 3.34 8.71
C GLU A 152 20.98 2.51 8.61
N GLY A 153 21.64 2.51 7.44
CA GLY A 153 22.96 1.87 7.22
C GLY A 153 22.90 0.43 6.72
N TYR A 154 21.74 -0.08 6.38
CA TYR A 154 21.63 -1.41 5.78
C TYR A 154 22.10 -1.41 4.32
N THR A 155 22.73 -2.52 3.89
CA THR A 155 23.24 -2.68 2.53
C THR A 155 22.31 -3.46 1.61
N GLY A 156 21.36 -4.18 2.18
CA GLY A 156 20.40 -4.99 1.45
C GLY A 156 19.06 -5.03 2.15
N LEU A 157 18.05 -5.49 1.45
CA LEU A 157 16.68 -5.65 1.94
C LEU A 157 16.10 -6.94 1.42
N ARG A 158 15.43 -7.68 2.29
CA ARG A 158 14.72 -8.91 1.95
C ARG A 158 13.23 -8.65 1.82
N GLY A 159 12.59 -9.31 0.87
CA GLY A 159 11.14 -9.33 0.73
C GLY A 159 10.60 -10.76 0.80
N ARG A 160 9.43 -10.93 1.39
CA ARG A 160 8.76 -12.23 1.51
C ARG A 160 7.45 -12.26 0.72
N TYR A 161 7.24 -13.35 -0.01
CA TYR A 161 5.97 -13.63 -0.67
C TYR A 161 5.47 -15.03 -0.31
N ILE A 162 4.25 -15.13 0.22
CA ILE A 162 3.59 -16.39 0.54
C ILE A 162 2.41 -16.55 -0.43
N PRO A 163 2.47 -17.49 -1.39
CA PRO A 163 1.44 -17.63 -2.42
C PRO A 163 0.10 -18.09 -1.85
N THR A 164 -0.96 -17.49 -2.33
CA THR A 164 -2.35 -17.88 -2.07
C THR A 164 -3.17 -17.77 -3.35
N ALA A 165 -4.36 -18.38 -3.38
CA ALA A 165 -5.26 -18.26 -4.53
C ALA A 165 -5.69 -16.80 -4.81
N LYS A 166 -5.60 -15.90 -3.82
CA LYS A 166 -6.11 -14.52 -3.92
C LYS A 166 -5.02 -13.51 -4.27
N ASN A 167 -3.75 -13.75 -3.91
CA ASN A 167 -2.65 -12.78 -4.10
C ASN A 167 -1.79 -13.07 -5.34
N LYS A 168 -2.20 -13.99 -6.20
CA LYS A 168 -1.52 -14.29 -7.47
C LYS A 168 -1.20 -13.04 -8.33
N PRO A 169 -2.04 -11.98 -8.37
CA PRO A 169 -1.70 -10.77 -9.14
C PRO A 169 -0.40 -10.08 -8.73
N VAL A 170 0.10 -10.30 -7.52
CA VAL A 170 1.34 -9.69 -7.00
C VAL A 170 2.50 -10.69 -6.86
N GLU A 171 2.36 -11.90 -7.40
CA GLU A 171 3.39 -12.94 -7.36
C GLU A 171 4.76 -12.48 -7.89
N ALA A 172 4.77 -11.73 -8.99
CA ALA A 172 5.98 -11.23 -9.63
C ALA A 172 6.38 -9.82 -9.17
N LEU A 173 5.82 -9.30 -8.06
CA LEU A 173 6.06 -7.92 -7.65
C LEU A 173 7.53 -7.68 -7.35
N TYR A 174 8.16 -8.47 -6.51
CA TYR A 174 9.56 -8.27 -6.13
C TYR A 174 10.51 -8.38 -7.33
N GLU A 175 10.27 -9.31 -8.25
CA GLU A 175 11.08 -9.44 -9.48
C GLU A 175 10.96 -8.19 -10.36
N LYS A 176 9.74 -7.66 -10.52
CA LYS A 176 9.50 -6.39 -11.25
C LYS A 176 10.16 -5.19 -10.59
N LEU A 177 10.33 -5.23 -9.27
CA LEU A 177 11.00 -4.21 -8.49
C LEU A 177 12.53 -4.36 -8.48
N GLY A 178 13.08 -5.38 -9.16
CA GLY A 178 14.52 -5.62 -9.27
C GLY A 178 15.10 -6.49 -8.16
N TYR A 179 14.27 -7.12 -7.34
CA TYR A 179 14.72 -8.10 -6.35
C TYR A 179 15.03 -9.44 -7.03
N HIS A 180 16.04 -10.12 -6.56
CA HIS A 180 16.41 -11.45 -6.98
C HIS A 180 15.83 -12.49 -6.04
N ARG A 181 15.26 -13.56 -6.59
CA ARG A 181 14.75 -14.67 -5.80
C ARG A 181 15.90 -15.42 -5.16
N THR A 182 15.83 -15.63 -3.85
CA THR A 182 16.71 -16.46 -3.05
C THR A 182 16.06 -17.82 -2.73
N GLU A 183 16.70 -18.63 -1.89
CA GLU A 183 16.16 -19.91 -1.49
C GLU A 183 14.81 -19.77 -0.77
N SER A 184 13.90 -20.72 -1.02
CA SER A 184 12.58 -20.76 -0.39
C SER A 184 12.71 -21.03 1.11
N THR A 185 11.89 -20.37 1.93
CA THR A 185 11.86 -20.62 3.37
C THR A 185 11.21 -21.95 3.69
N GLN A 186 11.53 -22.50 4.88
CA GLN A 186 10.89 -23.72 5.43
C GLN A 186 9.36 -23.59 5.56
N GLU A 187 8.83 -22.37 5.58
CA GLU A 187 7.38 -22.05 5.66
C GLU A 187 6.65 -22.04 4.30
N GLY A 188 7.33 -22.43 3.20
CA GLY A 188 6.71 -22.55 1.87
C GLY A 188 6.52 -21.23 1.13
N GLY A 189 7.13 -20.14 1.59
CA GLY A 189 7.16 -18.85 0.92
C GLY A 189 8.39 -18.66 0.03
N ASN A 190 8.35 -17.67 -0.85
CA ASN A 190 9.47 -17.22 -1.65
C ASN A 190 10.14 -16.04 -0.95
N CYS A 191 11.47 -16.05 -0.90
CA CYS A 191 12.28 -14.92 -0.46
C CYS A 191 12.93 -14.25 -1.66
N TYR A 192 13.08 -12.95 -1.54
CA TYR A 192 13.69 -12.09 -2.54
C TYR A 192 14.63 -11.13 -1.85
N GLU A 193 15.73 -10.78 -2.49
CA GLU A 193 16.72 -9.87 -1.92
C GLU A 193 17.13 -8.83 -2.96
N ILE A 194 17.48 -7.63 -2.48
CA ILE A 194 18.06 -6.56 -3.28
C ILE A 194 19.25 -5.97 -2.53
N THR A 195 20.29 -5.61 -3.29
CA THR A 195 21.37 -4.73 -2.82
C THR A 195 20.91 -3.29 -2.96
N LEU A 196 20.82 -2.55 -1.85
CA LEU A 196 20.25 -1.21 -1.86
C LEU A 196 21.04 -0.20 -2.70
N ALA A 197 22.34 -0.38 -2.83
CA ALA A 197 23.19 0.46 -3.69
C ALA A 197 22.97 0.20 -5.20
N GLU A 198 22.38 -0.95 -5.57
CA GLU A 198 22.16 -1.39 -6.96
C GLU A 198 20.68 -1.36 -7.34
N ARG A 199 19.83 -0.75 -6.51
CA ARG A 199 18.39 -0.67 -6.78
C ARG A 199 18.12 0.03 -8.10
N PRO A 200 17.23 -0.51 -8.96
CA PRO A 200 16.89 0.12 -10.22
C PRO A 200 16.05 1.37 -9.98
N GLU A 201 16.17 2.33 -10.89
CA GLU A 201 15.21 3.43 -10.95
C GLU A 201 13.84 2.89 -11.38
N ARG A 202 12.77 3.29 -10.64
CA ARG A 202 11.41 2.83 -10.89
C ARG A 202 10.52 3.97 -11.32
N ALA A 203 9.68 3.71 -12.30
CA ALA A 203 8.75 4.72 -12.79
C ALA A 203 7.53 4.82 -11.85
N TYR A 204 7.38 5.99 -11.25
CA TYR A 204 6.15 6.46 -10.58
C TYR A 204 6.08 7.98 -10.68
N TRP A 205 4.90 8.52 -10.51
CA TRP A 205 4.69 9.96 -10.63
C TRP A 205 3.86 10.41 -9.43
N LEU A 206 4.53 11.04 -8.47
CA LEU A 206 3.88 11.66 -7.32
C LEU A 206 3.94 13.18 -7.49
N LYS A 207 2.89 13.85 -7.04
CA LYS A 207 2.92 15.29 -6.83
C LYS A 207 3.83 15.56 -5.63
N GLU A 208 4.80 16.44 -5.80
CA GLU A 208 5.64 16.88 -4.69
C GLU A 208 4.75 17.50 -3.62
N THR A 209 4.74 16.90 -2.45
CA THR A 209 4.16 17.50 -1.26
C THR A 209 5.30 18.14 -0.51
N LEU A 210 5.34 19.48 -0.50
CA LEU A 210 6.19 20.19 0.44
C LEU A 210 5.62 19.88 1.83
N TYR A 211 6.34 19.09 2.59
CA TYR A 211 6.06 18.93 4.02
C TYR A 211 6.68 20.15 4.70
N ASP A 212 5.82 21.08 5.14
CA ASP A 212 6.19 22.16 6.07
C ASP A 212 6.39 21.60 7.48
#